data_03262cbcac77ee360608d65a6f4eb9bf
#
_entry.id   03262cbcac77ee360608d65a6f4eb9bf
#
_cell.length_a   1.000
_cell.length_b   1.000
_cell.length_c   1.000
_cell.angle_alpha   90.00
_cell.angle_beta   90.00
_cell.angle_gamma   90.00
#
_symmetry.space_group_name_H-M   'P 1'
#
loop_
_entity.id
_entity.type
_entity.pdbx_description
1 polymer ?
#
loop_
_entity_poly.entity_id
_entity_poly.type
_entity_poly.pdbx_seq_one_letter_code
_entity_poly.pdbx_strand_id
1 'polypeptide(L)'
;VLHLASHNDFRVRQWAWSWFDHKISVAKEEKEETLKLLQSKWDDTRQFAMGFLRKNFVEEDWSPEVLIGIVDSVKPEVEAFGRELITNFYEEGNGLMYLSFLCQHPSLNVQLFVSNFIEKYVANNIEKLQDLDYYFRSVLMRVNKGRNTKNRVFHFLHQEAMRSQEAACVVSNILSDVSATVAIEDKAKCIQIMRDLEKLYPSLLLPMTTIEFETR
;
A
#
# COMPACT_ATOMS: atom_id res chain seq x y z
N VAL A 1 5.12 22.46 25.54
CA VAL A 1 3.68 22.54 25.17
C VAL A 1 3.12 21.16 24.90
N LEU A 2 3.87 20.27 24.26
CA LEU A 2 3.41 18.91 23.91
C LEU A 2 2.87 18.13 25.12
N HIS A 3 3.57 18.14 26.26
CA HIS A 3 3.11 17.53 27.50
C HIS A 3 1.79 18.09 28.01
N LEU A 4 1.54 19.38 27.77
CA LEU A 4 0.28 20.02 28.15
C LEU A 4 -0.87 19.61 27.25
N ALA A 5 -0.62 19.33 25.97
CA ALA A 5 -1.62 18.77 25.05
C ALA A 5 -2.04 17.32 25.42
N SER A 6 -1.27 16.65 26.27
CA SER A 6 -1.58 15.31 26.81
C SER A 6 -1.98 15.34 28.29
N HIS A 7 -2.25 16.52 28.85
CA HIS A 7 -2.64 16.69 30.25
C HIS A 7 -4.02 16.08 30.56
N ASN A 8 -4.25 15.68 31.80
CA ASN A 8 -5.54 15.09 32.19
C ASN A 8 -6.70 16.12 32.20
N ASP A 9 -6.44 17.36 32.59
CA ASP A 9 -7.44 18.44 32.56
C ASP A 9 -7.63 18.92 31.12
N PHE A 10 -8.88 18.88 30.65
CA PHE A 10 -9.29 19.29 29.31
C PHE A 10 -8.94 20.76 29.00
N ARG A 11 -9.08 21.66 29.99
CA ARG A 11 -8.79 23.11 29.82
C ARG A 11 -7.31 23.33 29.55
N VAL A 12 -6.43 22.53 30.16
CA VAL A 12 -4.98 22.58 29.90
C VAL A 12 -4.68 22.12 28.48
N ARG A 13 -5.35 21.06 28.02
CA ARG A 13 -5.21 20.63 26.63
C ARG A 13 -5.67 21.70 25.63
N GLN A 14 -6.85 22.29 25.87
CA GLN A 14 -7.37 23.37 25.00
C GLN A 14 -6.41 24.58 24.95
N TRP A 15 -5.82 24.94 26.08
CA TRP A 15 -4.81 25.99 26.09
C TRP A 15 -3.60 25.61 25.24
N ALA A 16 -3.12 24.39 25.36
CA ALA A 16 -2.01 23.90 24.51
C ALA A 16 -2.35 23.92 23.01
N TRP A 17 -3.57 23.53 22.62
CA TRP A 17 -4.02 23.60 21.23
C TRP A 17 -4.04 25.03 20.69
N SER A 18 -4.51 26.00 21.49
CA SER A 18 -4.50 27.40 21.09
C SER A 18 -3.08 27.91 20.84
N TRP A 19 -2.10 27.39 21.56
CA TRP A 19 -0.70 27.72 21.30
C TRP A 19 -0.23 27.25 19.91
N PHE A 20 -0.59 26.04 19.50
CA PHE A 20 -0.28 25.52 18.16
C PHE A 20 -0.91 26.38 17.06
N ASP A 21 -2.17 26.79 17.22
CA ASP A 21 -2.86 27.67 16.27
C ASP A 21 -2.17 29.03 16.12
N HIS A 22 -1.52 29.55 17.17
CA HIS A 22 -0.79 30.82 17.12
C HIS A 22 0.68 30.68 16.70
N LYS A 23 1.22 29.46 16.71
CA LYS A 23 2.65 29.20 16.46
C LYS A 23 2.87 28.16 15.36
N ILE A 24 2.14 28.34 14.24
CA ILE A 24 2.16 27.39 13.11
C ILE A 24 3.58 27.19 12.56
N SER A 25 4.39 28.25 12.40
CA SER A 25 5.76 28.15 11.90
C SER A 25 6.62 27.25 12.79
N VAL A 26 6.55 27.45 14.11
CA VAL A 26 7.27 26.63 15.09
C VAL A 26 6.79 25.17 15.05
N ALA A 27 5.49 24.95 14.91
CA ALA A 27 4.93 23.61 14.80
C ALA A 27 5.39 22.88 13.53
N LYS A 28 5.64 23.60 12.42
CA LYS A 28 6.21 23.07 11.19
C LYS A 28 7.71 22.78 11.30
N GLU A 29 8.48 23.69 11.92
CA GLU A 29 9.90 23.49 12.20
C GLU A 29 10.13 22.28 13.10
N GLU A 30 9.30 22.11 14.14
CA GLU A 30 9.31 20.99 15.08
C GLU A 30 8.30 19.90 14.66
N LYS A 31 8.33 19.53 13.36
CA LYS A 31 7.35 18.62 12.77
C LYS A 31 7.24 17.27 13.49
N GLU A 32 8.37 16.65 13.82
CA GLU A 32 8.38 15.35 14.51
C GLU A 32 7.69 15.42 15.87
N GLU A 33 7.92 16.51 16.61
CA GLU A 33 7.25 16.72 17.90
C GLU A 33 5.75 16.99 17.71
N THR A 34 5.36 17.73 16.69
CA THR A 34 3.96 18.01 16.37
C THR A 34 3.21 16.71 16.01
N LEU A 35 3.85 15.82 15.26
CA LEU A 35 3.27 14.51 14.88
C LEU A 35 3.02 13.59 16.08
N LYS A 36 3.75 13.75 17.20
CA LYS A 36 3.50 12.99 18.44
C LYS A 36 2.11 13.24 19.03
N LEU A 37 1.45 14.37 18.69
CA LEU A 37 0.05 14.60 19.08
C LEU A 37 -0.90 13.54 18.56
N LEU A 38 -0.63 12.95 17.38
CA LEU A 38 -1.39 11.84 16.81
C LEU A 38 -1.33 10.56 17.67
N GLN A 39 -0.31 10.43 18.53
CA GLN A 39 -0.14 9.29 19.43
C GLN A 39 -0.74 9.54 20.81
N SER A 40 -1.38 10.70 21.03
CA SER A 40 -1.99 11.05 22.32
C SER A 40 -3.00 9.97 22.77
N LYS A 41 -3.04 9.70 24.06
CA LYS A 41 -4.08 8.86 24.67
C LYS A 41 -5.49 9.47 24.56
N TRP A 42 -5.57 10.79 24.41
CA TRP A 42 -6.81 11.55 24.36
C TRP A 42 -7.31 11.68 22.91
N ASP A 43 -8.53 11.25 22.68
CA ASP A 43 -9.18 11.34 21.38
C ASP A 43 -9.33 12.78 20.91
N ASP A 44 -9.74 13.68 21.78
CA ASP A 44 -9.88 15.12 21.49
C ASP A 44 -8.57 15.77 21.03
N THR A 45 -7.43 15.37 21.62
CA THR A 45 -6.11 15.83 21.18
C THR A 45 -5.74 15.26 19.81
N ARG A 46 -6.03 13.99 19.53
CA ARG A 46 -5.79 13.41 18.21
C ARG A 46 -6.67 14.07 17.13
N GLN A 47 -7.95 14.34 17.44
CA GLN A 47 -8.83 15.07 16.53
C GLN A 47 -8.35 16.48 16.24
N PHE A 48 -7.92 17.20 17.29
CA PHE A 48 -7.27 18.50 17.11
C PHE A 48 -6.05 18.37 16.20
N ALA A 49 -5.15 17.43 16.47
CA ALA A 49 -3.91 17.24 15.70
C ALA A 49 -4.20 16.97 14.21
N MET A 50 -5.13 16.06 13.91
CA MET A 50 -5.53 15.78 12.53
C MET A 50 -6.11 17.02 11.83
N GLY A 51 -6.97 17.78 12.51
CA GLY A 51 -7.51 19.05 11.99
C GLY A 51 -6.44 20.10 11.76
N PHE A 52 -5.51 20.27 12.70
CA PHE A 52 -4.38 21.20 12.62
C PHE A 52 -3.46 20.87 11.45
N LEU A 53 -3.10 19.59 11.30
CA LEU A 53 -2.23 19.11 10.22
C LEU A 53 -2.89 19.27 8.84
N ARG A 54 -4.18 18.92 8.68
CA ARG A 54 -4.91 19.14 7.41
C ARG A 54 -4.93 20.59 6.98
N LYS A 55 -5.10 21.49 7.94
CA LYS A 55 -5.24 22.93 7.67
C LYS A 55 -3.92 23.62 7.33
N ASN A 56 -2.84 23.23 7.98
CA ASN A 56 -1.62 24.00 8.00
C ASN A 56 -0.45 23.35 7.26
N PHE A 57 -0.47 22.03 7.02
CA PHE A 57 0.60 21.33 6.35
C PHE A 57 0.28 21.14 4.86
N VAL A 58 1.25 21.38 4.01
CA VAL A 58 1.17 21.29 2.55
C VAL A 58 2.06 20.15 2.04
N GLU A 59 2.08 19.93 0.74
CA GLU A 59 2.78 18.80 0.12
C GLU A 59 4.25 18.71 0.53
N GLU A 60 4.96 19.83 0.56
CA GLU A 60 6.38 19.93 0.92
C GLU A 60 6.68 19.57 2.39
N ASP A 61 5.65 19.57 3.24
CA ASP A 61 5.77 19.19 4.64
C ASP A 61 5.77 17.66 4.83
N TRP A 62 5.39 16.88 3.80
CA TRP A 62 5.20 15.43 3.88
C TRP A 62 6.30 14.66 3.16
N SER A 63 6.92 13.70 3.83
CA SER A 63 7.73 12.68 3.19
C SER A 63 7.00 11.32 3.20
N PRO A 64 7.30 10.42 2.26
CA PRO A 64 6.69 9.10 2.23
C PRO A 64 6.85 8.33 3.53
N GLU A 65 8.02 8.44 4.19
CA GLU A 65 8.32 7.77 5.47
C GLU A 65 7.39 8.26 6.59
N VAL A 66 7.14 9.57 6.64
CA VAL A 66 6.23 10.17 7.61
C VAL A 66 4.81 9.68 7.38
N LEU A 67 4.35 9.68 6.13
CA LEU A 67 3.01 9.22 5.77
C LEU A 67 2.83 7.72 6.08
N ILE A 68 3.82 6.89 5.77
CA ILE A 68 3.83 5.48 6.13
C ILE A 68 3.75 5.30 7.65
N GLY A 69 4.53 6.07 8.42
CA GLY A 69 4.52 6.05 9.88
C GLY A 69 3.16 6.45 10.48
N ILE A 70 2.42 7.36 9.84
CA ILE A 70 1.05 7.71 10.27
C ILE A 70 0.08 6.57 9.98
N VAL A 71 0.19 5.92 8.82
CA VAL A 71 -0.65 4.75 8.47
C VAL A 71 -0.37 3.55 9.38
N ASP A 72 0.86 3.37 9.86
CA ASP A 72 1.23 2.29 10.78
C ASP A 72 0.74 2.52 12.22
N SER A 73 -0.17 3.47 12.42
CA SER A 73 -0.74 3.75 13.74
C SER A 73 -1.69 2.64 14.18
N VAL A 74 -1.59 2.26 15.47
CA VAL A 74 -2.54 1.36 16.13
C VAL A 74 -3.92 2.00 16.37
N LYS A 75 -4.06 3.31 16.15
CA LYS A 75 -5.31 4.06 16.29
C LYS A 75 -6.03 4.10 14.95
N PRO A 76 -7.23 3.50 14.81
CA PRO A 76 -7.93 3.40 13.52
C PRO A 76 -8.19 4.77 12.85
N GLU A 77 -8.48 5.81 13.63
CA GLU A 77 -8.71 7.15 13.13
C GLU A 77 -7.42 7.80 12.58
N VAL A 78 -6.26 7.50 13.19
CA VAL A 78 -4.96 7.99 12.74
C VAL A 78 -4.48 7.19 11.52
N GLU A 79 -4.68 5.87 11.50
CA GLU A 79 -4.47 5.04 10.30
C GLU A 79 -5.28 5.58 9.11
N ALA A 80 -6.58 5.87 9.33
CA ALA A 80 -7.46 6.41 8.30
C ALA A 80 -6.99 7.79 7.80
N PHE A 81 -6.54 8.65 8.71
CA PHE A 81 -5.95 9.94 8.37
C PHE A 81 -4.66 9.79 7.55
N GLY A 82 -3.79 8.86 7.90
CA GLY A 82 -2.59 8.56 7.10
C GLY A 82 -2.92 8.12 5.66
N ARG A 83 -3.96 7.29 5.48
CA ARG A 83 -4.44 6.89 4.14
C ARG A 83 -5.01 8.07 3.35
N GLU A 84 -5.71 8.98 4.01
CA GLU A 84 -6.20 10.23 3.42
C GLU A 84 -5.02 11.08 2.91
N LEU A 85 -4.00 11.26 3.75
CA LEU A 85 -2.79 12.04 3.37
C LEU A 85 -2.05 11.40 2.20
N ILE A 86 -1.83 10.07 2.20
CA ILE A 86 -1.22 9.38 1.05
C ILE A 86 -2.06 9.59 -0.22
N THR A 87 -3.39 9.56 -0.12
CA THR A 87 -4.26 9.77 -1.29
C THR A 87 -4.12 11.17 -1.86
N ASN A 88 -4.01 12.18 -0.99
CA ASN A 88 -3.94 13.59 -1.36
C ASN A 88 -2.55 13.99 -1.89
N PHE A 89 -1.49 13.39 -1.34
CA PHE A 89 -0.10 13.74 -1.61
C PHE A 89 0.69 12.60 -2.30
N TYR A 90 -0.02 11.73 -3.03
CA TYR A 90 0.63 10.65 -3.77
C TYR A 90 1.40 11.18 -4.97
N GLU A 91 2.69 10.95 -4.97
CA GLU A 91 3.57 11.11 -6.13
C GLU A 91 3.93 9.75 -6.73
N GLU A 92 3.96 9.66 -8.06
CA GLU A 92 4.26 8.40 -8.76
C GLU A 92 5.64 7.86 -8.38
N GLY A 93 6.65 8.72 -8.22
CA GLY A 93 8.00 8.33 -7.82
C GLY A 93 8.08 7.60 -6.47
N ASN A 94 7.12 7.83 -5.59
CA ASN A 94 7.05 7.24 -4.25
C ASN A 94 6.24 5.92 -4.20
N GLY A 95 5.66 5.50 -5.33
CA GLY A 95 4.77 4.33 -5.40
C GLY A 95 5.43 3.03 -4.92
N LEU A 96 6.67 2.78 -5.31
CA LEU A 96 7.43 1.60 -4.86
C LEU A 96 7.55 1.55 -3.33
N MET A 97 7.82 2.69 -2.70
CA MET A 97 7.96 2.77 -1.24
C MET A 97 6.66 2.41 -0.54
N TYR A 98 5.53 3.04 -0.91
CA TYR A 98 4.23 2.72 -0.34
C TYR A 98 3.83 1.25 -0.52
N LEU A 99 4.02 0.71 -1.73
CA LEU A 99 3.71 -0.68 -2.04
C LEU A 99 4.58 -1.65 -1.24
N SER A 100 5.89 -1.41 -1.17
CA SER A 100 6.83 -2.32 -0.49
C SER A 100 6.67 -2.30 1.04
N PHE A 101 6.52 -1.14 1.65
CA PHE A 101 6.44 -1.04 3.11
C PHE A 101 5.06 -1.41 3.66
N LEU A 102 3.98 -1.04 2.97
CA LEU A 102 2.63 -1.29 3.44
C LEU A 102 2.04 -2.64 3.00
N CYS A 103 2.71 -3.37 2.10
CA CYS A 103 2.21 -4.69 1.67
C CYS A 103 2.10 -5.70 2.81
N GLN A 104 2.96 -5.63 3.81
CA GLN A 104 2.99 -6.53 4.97
C GLN A 104 2.28 -5.97 6.20
N HIS A 105 1.65 -4.81 6.09
CA HIS A 105 0.94 -4.20 7.22
C HIS A 105 -0.10 -5.17 7.81
N PRO A 106 -0.25 -5.27 9.15
CA PRO A 106 -1.18 -6.22 9.77
C PRO A 106 -2.64 -5.95 9.42
N SER A 107 -3.03 -4.70 9.14
CA SER A 107 -4.37 -4.32 8.70
C SER A 107 -4.60 -4.69 7.24
N LEU A 108 -5.58 -5.58 6.97
CA LEU A 108 -6.00 -5.92 5.61
C LEU A 108 -6.56 -4.72 4.84
N ASN A 109 -7.11 -3.73 5.55
CA ASN A 109 -7.61 -2.50 4.94
C ASN A 109 -6.47 -1.66 4.36
N VAL A 110 -5.33 -1.58 5.07
CA VAL A 110 -4.13 -0.88 4.58
C VAL A 110 -3.54 -1.62 3.38
N GLN A 111 -3.45 -2.95 3.43
CA GLN A 111 -2.97 -3.74 2.29
C GLN A 111 -3.86 -3.57 1.05
N LEU A 112 -5.19 -3.56 1.24
CA LEU A 112 -6.12 -3.32 0.15
C LEU A 112 -6.03 -1.90 -0.37
N PHE A 113 -5.88 -0.92 0.53
CA PHE A 113 -5.70 0.49 0.18
C PHE A 113 -4.47 0.69 -0.70
N VAL A 114 -3.31 0.20 -0.27
CA VAL A 114 -2.06 0.41 -1.01
C VAL A 114 -2.07 -0.27 -2.38
N SER A 115 -2.81 -1.36 -2.54
CA SER A 115 -2.95 -2.03 -3.84
C SER A 115 -3.65 -1.18 -4.91
N ASN A 116 -4.32 -0.07 -4.53
CA ASN A 116 -4.88 0.88 -5.50
C ASN A 116 -3.80 1.65 -6.28
N PHE A 117 -2.57 1.70 -5.75
CA PHE A 117 -1.47 2.44 -6.38
C PHE A 117 -0.67 1.60 -7.38
N ILE A 118 -0.93 0.28 -7.51
CA ILE A 118 -0.21 -0.60 -8.43
C ILE A 118 -0.28 -0.06 -9.86
N GLU A 119 -1.49 0.17 -10.38
CA GLU A 119 -1.70 0.67 -11.73
C GLU A 119 -1.08 2.06 -11.93
N LYS A 120 -1.21 2.94 -10.93
CA LYS A 120 -0.63 4.29 -10.98
C LYS A 120 0.89 4.28 -11.05
N TYR A 121 1.53 3.31 -10.37
CA TYR A 121 2.98 3.20 -10.34
C TYR A 121 3.55 2.48 -11.56
N VAL A 122 2.99 1.32 -11.94
CA VAL A 122 3.57 0.47 -12.99
C VAL A 122 3.26 0.96 -14.41
N ALA A 123 2.00 1.33 -14.68
CA ALA A 123 1.52 1.97 -15.92
C ALA A 123 2.33 1.61 -17.20
N ASN A 124 2.31 0.36 -17.66
CA ASN A 124 3.01 -0.10 -18.87
C ASN A 124 4.55 -0.02 -18.80
N ASN A 125 5.13 -0.04 -17.63
CA ASN A 125 6.57 0.03 -17.41
C ASN A 125 7.11 -1.29 -16.87
N ILE A 126 7.92 -1.99 -17.66
CA ILE A 126 8.47 -3.31 -17.33
C ILE A 126 9.48 -3.23 -16.18
N GLU A 127 10.29 -2.18 -16.13
CA GLU A 127 11.26 -1.98 -15.05
C GLU A 127 10.52 -1.84 -13.70
N LYS A 128 9.49 -0.98 -13.67
CA LYS A 128 8.65 -0.82 -12.47
C LYS A 128 7.88 -2.09 -12.11
N LEU A 129 7.47 -2.90 -13.11
CA LEU A 129 6.87 -4.21 -12.88
C LEU A 129 7.84 -5.16 -12.17
N GLN A 130 9.12 -5.14 -12.59
CA GLN A 130 10.20 -5.92 -11.96
C GLN A 130 10.52 -5.42 -10.55
N ASP A 131 10.55 -4.11 -10.33
CA ASP A 131 10.78 -3.49 -9.01
C ASP A 131 9.74 -3.96 -7.98
N LEU A 132 8.51 -4.24 -8.43
CA LEU A 132 7.44 -4.76 -7.57
C LEU A 132 7.42 -6.29 -7.39
N ASP A 133 8.42 -7.05 -7.87
CA ASP A 133 8.47 -8.51 -7.69
C ASP A 133 8.27 -8.93 -6.24
N TYR A 134 8.97 -8.28 -5.31
CA TYR A 134 8.83 -8.53 -3.87
C TYR A 134 7.40 -8.26 -3.37
N TYR A 135 6.79 -7.17 -3.81
CA TYR A 135 5.41 -6.83 -3.46
C TYR A 135 4.44 -7.93 -3.91
N PHE A 136 4.51 -8.33 -5.18
CA PHE A 136 3.60 -9.33 -5.75
C PHE A 136 3.72 -10.67 -5.04
N ARG A 137 4.95 -11.15 -4.83
CA ARG A 137 5.21 -12.40 -4.09
C ARG A 137 4.72 -12.32 -2.65
N SER A 138 5.01 -11.22 -1.94
CA SER A 138 4.58 -11.00 -0.56
C SER A 138 3.07 -11.01 -0.41
N VAL A 139 2.32 -10.50 -1.38
CA VAL A 139 0.85 -10.52 -1.37
C VAL A 139 0.31 -11.89 -1.75
N LEU A 140 0.78 -12.49 -2.84
CA LEU A 140 0.21 -13.71 -3.42
C LEU A 140 0.53 -14.97 -2.61
N MET A 141 1.71 -15.03 -1.98
CA MET A 141 2.12 -16.21 -1.18
C MET A 141 1.47 -16.29 0.20
N ARG A 142 0.70 -15.31 0.64
CA ARG A 142 -0.01 -15.38 1.92
C ARG A 142 -1.08 -16.45 1.90
N VAL A 143 -1.06 -17.33 2.91
CA VAL A 143 -2.06 -18.37 3.05
C VAL A 143 -3.26 -17.84 3.84
N ASN A 144 -4.48 -18.04 3.30
CA ASN A 144 -5.76 -17.74 3.96
C ASN A 144 -6.02 -16.28 4.37
N LYS A 145 -5.31 -15.31 3.79
CA LYS A 145 -5.49 -13.88 4.09
C LYS A 145 -5.46 -13.02 2.82
N GLY A 146 -6.15 -11.87 2.86
CA GLY A 146 -6.06 -10.84 1.82
C GLY A 146 -6.67 -11.21 0.48
N ARG A 147 -7.78 -11.97 0.43
CA ARG A 147 -8.42 -12.44 -0.81
C ARG A 147 -8.68 -11.30 -1.81
N ASN A 148 -9.21 -10.17 -1.35
CA ASN A 148 -9.52 -9.04 -2.23
C ASN A 148 -8.24 -8.41 -2.82
N THR A 149 -7.20 -8.26 -2.01
CA THR A 149 -5.89 -7.75 -2.48
C THR A 149 -5.27 -8.72 -3.47
N LYS A 150 -5.29 -10.04 -3.20
CA LYS A 150 -4.79 -11.06 -4.12
C LYS A 150 -5.54 -11.04 -5.46
N ASN A 151 -6.87 -10.97 -5.43
CA ASN A 151 -7.68 -10.93 -6.65
C ASN A 151 -7.32 -9.71 -7.51
N ARG A 152 -7.11 -8.54 -6.89
CA ARG A 152 -6.65 -7.33 -7.59
C ARG A 152 -5.28 -7.53 -8.21
N VAL A 153 -4.33 -8.09 -7.45
CA VAL A 153 -2.98 -8.38 -7.95
C VAL A 153 -3.00 -9.38 -9.10
N PHE A 154 -3.75 -10.49 -8.99
CA PHE A 154 -3.90 -11.44 -10.10
C PHE A 154 -4.48 -10.79 -11.35
N HIS A 155 -5.53 -9.97 -11.18
CA HIS A 155 -6.14 -9.27 -12.31
C HIS A 155 -5.16 -8.32 -12.98
N PHE A 156 -4.44 -7.52 -12.18
CA PHE A 156 -3.42 -6.61 -12.68
C PHE A 156 -2.30 -7.35 -13.42
N LEU A 157 -1.72 -8.39 -12.82
CA LEU A 157 -0.64 -9.17 -13.45
C LEU A 157 -1.10 -9.83 -14.76
N HIS A 158 -2.33 -10.34 -14.81
CA HIS A 158 -2.91 -10.89 -16.03
C HIS A 158 -2.99 -9.82 -17.13
N GLN A 159 -3.52 -8.64 -16.81
CA GLN A 159 -3.61 -7.54 -17.77
C GLN A 159 -2.24 -7.10 -18.29
N GLU A 160 -1.25 -6.93 -17.42
CA GLU A 160 0.12 -6.55 -17.81
C GLU A 160 0.75 -7.62 -18.69
N ALA A 161 0.63 -8.89 -18.34
CA ALA A 161 1.19 -10.00 -19.10
C ALA A 161 0.59 -10.14 -20.52
N MET A 162 -0.66 -9.74 -20.72
CA MET A 162 -1.31 -9.75 -22.04
C MET A 162 -0.80 -8.65 -22.98
N ARG A 163 -0.05 -7.65 -22.49
CA ARG A 163 0.40 -6.50 -23.27
C ARG A 163 1.68 -6.75 -24.06
N SER A 164 2.64 -7.47 -23.50
CA SER A 164 3.90 -7.79 -24.15
C SER A 164 4.49 -9.12 -23.69
N GLN A 165 5.30 -9.74 -24.55
CA GLN A 165 6.00 -10.99 -24.21
C GLN A 165 7.00 -10.79 -23.07
N GLU A 166 7.63 -9.63 -22.97
CA GLU A 166 8.55 -9.31 -21.87
C GLU A 166 7.82 -9.24 -20.53
N ALA A 167 6.67 -8.55 -20.49
CA ALA A 167 5.81 -8.52 -19.29
C ALA A 167 5.29 -9.93 -18.94
N ALA A 168 4.90 -10.73 -19.94
CA ALA A 168 4.49 -12.11 -19.74
C ALA A 168 5.60 -12.96 -19.11
N CYS A 169 6.87 -12.74 -19.51
CA CYS A 169 8.01 -13.43 -18.93
C CYS A 169 8.17 -13.09 -17.42
N VAL A 170 8.10 -11.82 -17.05
CA VAL A 170 8.18 -11.40 -15.64
C VAL A 170 7.03 -12.01 -14.83
N VAL A 171 5.82 -11.89 -15.33
CA VAL A 171 4.61 -12.39 -14.64
C VAL A 171 4.64 -13.92 -14.52
N SER A 172 5.05 -14.65 -15.56
CA SER A 172 5.13 -16.13 -15.52
C SER A 172 6.09 -16.62 -14.45
N ASN A 173 7.21 -15.94 -14.23
CA ASN A 173 8.16 -16.27 -13.16
C ASN A 173 7.50 -16.12 -11.77
N ILE A 174 6.79 -14.99 -11.54
CA ILE A 174 6.03 -14.77 -10.28
C ILE A 174 4.99 -15.87 -10.09
N LEU A 175 4.17 -16.13 -11.11
CA LEU A 175 3.09 -17.11 -11.04
C LEU A 175 3.60 -18.56 -10.88
N SER A 176 4.76 -18.88 -11.42
CA SER A 176 5.41 -20.19 -11.24
C SER A 176 5.64 -20.48 -9.75
N ASP A 177 6.24 -19.55 -9.03
CA ASP A 177 6.51 -19.70 -7.60
C ASP A 177 5.22 -19.71 -6.78
N VAL A 178 4.26 -18.84 -7.10
CA VAL A 178 2.95 -18.83 -6.44
C VAL A 178 2.20 -20.14 -6.67
N SER A 179 2.31 -20.75 -7.85
CA SER A 179 1.67 -22.04 -8.17
C SER A 179 2.21 -23.21 -7.36
N ALA A 180 3.43 -23.09 -6.81
CA ALA A 180 4.04 -24.09 -5.93
C ALA A 180 3.44 -24.06 -4.50
N THR A 181 2.68 -23.02 -4.13
CA THR A 181 2.06 -22.90 -2.80
C THR A 181 0.91 -23.90 -2.58
N VAL A 182 0.47 -24.03 -1.33
CA VAL A 182 -0.61 -24.96 -0.96
C VAL A 182 -2.02 -24.43 -1.23
N ALA A 183 -2.19 -23.16 -1.56
CA ALA A 183 -3.49 -22.53 -1.78
C ALA A 183 -4.10 -22.93 -3.12
N ILE A 184 -5.08 -23.86 -3.12
CA ILE A 184 -5.69 -24.42 -4.32
C ILE A 184 -6.32 -23.36 -5.23
N GLU A 185 -7.05 -22.39 -4.66
CA GLU A 185 -7.69 -21.33 -5.43
C GLU A 185 -6.66 -20.43 -6.14
N ASP A 186 -5.59 -20.05 -5.44
CA ASP A 186 -4.52 -19.24 -6.00
C ASP A 186 -3.77 -20.02 -7.10
N LYS A 187 -3.50 -21.29 -6.87
CA LYS A 187 -2.90 -22.19 -7.87
C LYS A 187 -3.76 -22.29 -9.14
N ALA A 188 -5.07 -22.43 -9.00
CA ALA A 188 -5.99 -22.49 -10.14
C ALA A 188 -5.94 -21.20 -10.98
N LYS A 189 -5.86 -20.03 -10.34
CA LYS A 189 -5.68 -18.74 -11.03
C LYS A 189 -4.35 -18.64 -11.76
N CYS A 190 -3.25 -19.09 -11.12
CA CYS A 190 -1.94 -19.14 -11.77
C CYS A 190 -1.99 -20.00 -13.05
N ILE A 191 -2.55 -21.20 -12.96
CA ILE A 191 -2.71 -22.11 -14.09
C ILE A 191 -3.53 -21.48 -15.21
N GLN A 192 -4.65 -20.84 -14.87
CA GLN A 192 -5.51 -20.18 -15.85
C GLN A 192 -4.76 -19.06 -16.59
N ILE A 193 -4.09 -18.19 -15.87
CA ILE A 193 -3.32 -17.09 -16.48
C ILE A 193 -2.20 -17.65 -17.36
N MET A 194 -1.41 -18.62 -16.86
CA MET A 194 -0.34 -19.25 -17.65
C MET A 194 -0.86 -19.91 -18.92
N ARG A 195 -2.04 -20.54 -18.88
CA ARG A 195 -2.69 -21.11 -20.08
C ARG A 195 -3.08 -20.02 -21.09
N ASP A 196 -3.56 -18.88 -20.63
CA ASP A 196 -3.89 -17.77 -21.51
C ASP A 196 -2.63 -17.18 -22.16
N LEU A 197 -1.52 -17.11 -21.40
CA LEU A 197 -0.21 -16.68 -21.91
C LEU A 197 0.40 -17.67 -22.90
N GLU A 198 0.28 -18.99 -22.69
CA GLU A 198 0.73 -20.02 -23.62
C GLU A 198 0.07 -19.88 -24.99
N LYS A 199 -1.23 -19.58 -25.03
CA LYS A 199 -1.97 -19.34 -26.27
C LYS A 199 -1.52 -18.06 -27.00
N LEU A 200 -1.22 -17.00 -26.25
CA LEU A 200 -0.83 -15.72 -26.83
C LEU A 200 0.66 -15.68 -27.22
N TYR A 201 1.50 -16.30 -26.41
CA TYR A 201 2.95 -16.34 -26.58
C TYR A 201 3.48 -17.79 -26.54
N PRO A 202 3.32 -18.58 -27.63
CA PRO A 202 3.70 -20.02 -27.65
C PRO A 202 5.17 -20.29 -27.38
N SER A 203 6.04 -19.29 -27.55
CA SER A 203 7.49 -19.39 -27.27
C SER A 203 7.84 -19.13 -25.80
N LEU A 204 6.88 -18.76 -24.96
CA LEU A 204 7.11 -18.47 -23.54
C LEU A 204 7.39 -19.79 -22.80
N LEU A 205 8.50 -19.83 -22.05
CA LEU A 205 8.83 -20.97 -21.20
C LEU A 205 7.94 -20.93 -19.95
N LEU A 206 7.03 -21.87 -19.85
CA LEU A 206 6.14 -22.06 -18.72
C LEU A 206 6.47 -23.35 -17.96
N PRO A 207 6.21 -23.42 -16.64
CA PRO A 207 6.44 -24.65 -15.84
C PRO A 207 5.44 -25.76 -16.12
N MET A 208 4.48 -25.54 -17.01
CA MET A 208 3.44 -26.46 -17.41
C MET A 208 3.19 -26.38 -18.91
N THR A 209 2.70 -27.47 -19.48
CA THR A 209 2.21 -27.53 -20.87
C THR A 209 0.74 -27.93 -20.88
N THR A 210 -0.04 -27.31 -21.77
CA THR A 210 -1.43 -27.69 -21.98
C THR A 210 -1.49 -28.87 -22.95
N ILE A 211 -2.13 -29.96 -22.55
CA ILE A 211 -2.41 -31.10 -23.41
C ILE A 211 -3.88 -31.03 -23.83
N GLU A 212 -4.13 -30.82 -25.11
CA GLU A 212 -5.49 -30.93 -25.66
C GLU A 212 -5.84 -32.42 -25.85
N PHE A 213 -6.88 -32.88 -25.17
CA PHE A 213 -7.42 -34.20 -25.42
C PHE A 213 -8.39 -34.13 -26.62
N GLU A 214 -8.10 -34.82 -27.70
CA GLU A 214 -9.08 -35.06 -28.74
C GLU A 214 -10.24 -35.89 -28.14
N THR A 215 -11.40 -35.28 -27.97
CA THR A 215 -12.62 -36.00 -27.67
C THR A 215 -13.00 -36.81 -28.90
N ARG A 216 -12.85 -38.15 -28.79
CA ARG A 216 -13.35 -39.09 -29.76
C ARG A 216 -14.89 -39.16 -29.71
#